data_1d3d9942342ea176930f4f08787ea128
#
_entry.id   1d3d9942342ea176930f4f08787ea128
#
_cell.length_a   1.000
_cell.length_b   1.000
_cell.length_c   1.000
_cell.angle_alpha   90.00
_cell.angle_beta   90.00
_cell.angle_gamma   90.00
#
_symmetry.space_group_name_H-M   'P 1'
#
loop_
_entity.id
_entity.type
_entity.pdbx_description
1 polymer ?
#
loop_
_entity_poly.entity_id
_entity_poly.type
_entity_poly.pdbx_seq_one_letter_code
_entity_poly.pdbx_strand_id
1 'polypeptide(L)'
;MGTIGTAAAFVVFLLLMFSAVQVLFDLYATSMVTAAAHDAAREVAGHRAAADRCAAIRAAEAGFVDALGGYGDAGNARLEWSCGDAEVIRVRVVATHPSVLPPGLGRLFALSEVDRTIEVRVEDTR
;
A
#
# COMPACT_ATOMS: atom_id res chain seq x y z
N MET A 1 -34.84 30.56 -12.24
CA MET A 1 -34.01 29.52 -12.86
C MET A 1 -32.54 29.59 -12.41
N GLY A 2 -32.02 30.71 -11.96
CA GLY A 2 -30.60 30.86 -11.66
C GLY A 2 -30.09 30.14 -10.40
N THR A 3 -30.80 30.19 -9.30
CA THR A 3 -30.30 29.73 -7.97
C THR A 3 -30.24 28.22 -7.83
N ILE A 4 -31.22 27.49 -8.33
CA ILE A 4 -31.25 26.02 -8.26
C ILE A 4 -30.18 25.42 -9.18
N GLY A 5 -30.02 25.95 -10.38
CA GLY A 5 -28.97 25.49 -11.30
C GLY A 5 -27.57 25.74 -10.76
N THR A 6 -27.34 26.90 -10.15
CA THR A 6 -26.03 27.23 -9.54
C THR A 6 -25.72 26.33 -8.34
N ALA A 7 -26.71 26.05 -7.50
CA ALA A 7 -26.55 25.16 -6.37
C ALA A 7 -26.24 23.72 -6.83
N ALA A 8 -26.96 23.23 -7.85
CA ALA A 8 -26.70 21.90 -8.41
C ALA A 8 -25.29 21.81 -9.04
N ALA A 9 -24.89 22.83 -9.81
CA ALA A 9 -23.55 22.88 -10.39
C ALA A 9 -22.45 22.89 -9.33
N PHE A 10 -22.65 23.60 -8.23
CA PHE A 10 -21.72 23.65 -7.11
C PHE A 10 -21.57 22.28 -6.42
N VAL A 11 -22.69 21.59 -6.20
CA VAL A 11 -22.65 20.23 -5.62
C VAL A 11 -21.89 19.27 -6.53
N VAL A 12 -22.16 19.29 -7.83
CA VAL A 12 -21.44 18.46 -8.82
C VAL A 12 -19.95 18.78 -8.82
N PHE A 13 -19.60 20.06 -8.79
CA PHE A 13 -18.19 20.49 -8.71
C PHE A 13 -17.51 19.95 -7.45
N LEU A 14 -18.15 20.06 -6.28
CA LEU A 14 -17.59 19.52 -5.04
C LEU A 14 -17.41 18.01 -5.10
N LEU A 15 -18.37 17.26 -5.64
CA LEU A 15 -18.26 15.81 -5.80
C LEU A 15 -17.09 15.43 -6.71
N LEU A 16 -16.91 16.13 -7.82
CA LEU A 16 -15.76 15.90 -8.71
C LEU A 16 -14.43 16.25 -8.03
N MET A 17 -14.39 17.36 -7.29
CA MET A 17 -13.19 17.74 -6.56
C MET A 17 -12.81 16.70 -5.49
N PHE A 18 -13.78 16.25 -4.68
CA PHE A 18 -13.52 15.20 -3.68
C PHE A 18 -13.12 13.89 -4.31
N SER A 19 -13.71 13.51 -5.43
CA SER A 19 -13.33 12.30 -6.15
C SER A 19 -11.90 12.39 -6.68
N ALA A 20 -11.50 13.54 -7.23
CA ALA A 20 -10.12 13.74 -7.70
C ALA A 20 -9.10 13.67 -6.55
N VAL A 21 -9.41 14.29 -5.41
CA VAL A 21 -8.59 14.22 -4.21
C VAL A 21 -8.47 12.77 -3.71
N GLN A 22 -9.57 12.02 -3.69
CA GLN A 22 -9.54 10.61 -3.28
C GLN A 22 -8.62 9.79 -4.18
N VAL A 23 -8.72 9.93 -5.49
CA VAL A 23 -7.85 9.21 -6.44
C VAL A 23 -6.38 9.56 -6.23
N LEU A 24 -6.05 10.83 -5.97
CA LEU A 24 -4.68 11.24 -5.68
C LEU A 24 -4.15 10.59 -4.38
N PHE A 25 -4.94 10.55 -3.32
CA PHE A 25 -4.57 9.89 -2.09
C PHE A 25 -4.35 8.40 -2.27
N ASP A 26 -5.23 7.72 -3.01
CA ASP A 26 -5.11 6.28 -3.28
C ASP A 26 -3.86 5.96 -4.09
N LEU A 27 -3.54 6.76 -5.11
CA LEU A 27 -2.32 6.62 -5.90
C LEU A 27 -1.07 6.86 -5.05
N TYR A 28 -1.08 7.91 -4.24
CA TYR A 28 0.04 8.23 -3.35
C TYR A 28 0.28 7.13 -2.32
N ALA A 29 -0.77 6.69 -1.63
CA ALA A 29 -0.67 5.62 -0.63
C ALA A 29 -0.23 4.30 -1.26
N THR A 30 -0.75 3.94 -2.44
CA THR A 30 -0.32 2.77 -3.20
C THR A 30 1.17 2.83 -3.56
N SER A 31 1.64 3.99 -4.00
CA SER A 31 3.04 4.21 -4.34
C SER A 31 3.96 4.06 -3.12
N MET A 32 3.60 4.70 -2.00
CA MET A 32 4.36 4.62 -0.75
C MET A 32 4.43 3.19 -0.21
N VAL A 33 3.29 2.51 -0.13
CA VAL A 33 3.20 1.13 0.37
C VAL A 33 4.02 0.19 -0.51
N THR A 34 3.93 0.34 -1.83
CA THR A 34 4.69 -0.49 -2.78
C THR A 34 6.20 -0.25 -2.65
N ALA A 35 6.63 1.01 -2.55
CA ALA A 35 8.04 1.35 -2.37
C ALA A 35 8.59 0.79 -1.06
N ALA A 36 7.89 1.00 0.06
CA ALA A 36 8.30 0.48 1.36
C ALA A 36 8.37 -1.05 1.39
N ALA A 37 7.43 -1.73 0.72
CA ALA A 37 7.45 -3.19 0.61
C ALA A 37 8.61 -3.70 -0.25
N HIS A 38 8.98 -3.00 -1.32
CA HIS A 38 10.17 -3.31 -2.12
C HIS A 38 11.45 -3.17 -1.29
N ASP A 39 11.57 -2.12 -0.49
CA ASP A 39 12.73 -1.90 0.36
C ASP A 39 12.85 -2.99 1.43
N ALA A 40 11.73 -3.35 2.07
CA ALA A 40 11.69 -4.46 3.02
C ALA A 40 12.09 -5.79 2.35
N ALA A 41 11.59 -6.08 1.16
CA ALA A 41 11.92 -7.28 0.41
C ALA A 41 13.41 -7.34 0.03
N ARG A 42 14.00 -6.21 -0.37
CA ARG A 42 15.44 -6.11 -0.66
C ARG A 42 16.30 -6.30 0.58
N GLU A 43 15.90 -5.76 1.71
CA GLU A 43 16.60 -5.96 2.98
C GLU A 43 16.68 -7.44 3.33
N VAL A 44 15.55 -8.15 3.26
CA VAL A 44 15.52 -9.60 3.51
C VAL A 44 16.32 -10.38 2.47
N ALA A 45 16.23 -10.02 1.19
CA ALA A 45 16.96 -10.66 0.09
C ALA A 45 18.48 -10.47 0.18
N GLY A 46 18.95 -9.42 0.85
CA GLY A 46 20.37 -9.16 1.08
C GLY A 46 21.06 -10.18 2.02
N HIS A 47 20.30 -10.94 2.79
CA HIS A 47 20.84 -11.98 3.65
C HIS A 47 21.09 -13.27 2.87
N ARG A 48 22.32 -13.80 2.92
CA ARG A 48 22.75 -14.95 2.11
C ARG A 48 22.12 -16.28 2.58
N ALA A 49 22.05 -16.50 3.88
CA ALA A 49 21.50 -17.73 4.43
C ALA A 49 19.97 -17.64 4.56
N ALA A 50 19.26 -18.72 4.20
CA ALA A 50 17.81 -18.77 4.33
C ALA A 50 17.32 -18.54 5.77
N ALA A 51 18.04 -19.07 6.76
CA ALA A 51 17.73 -18.85 8.18
C ALA A 51 17.87 -17.37 8.58
N ASP A 52 18.90 -16.69 8.07
CA ASP A 52 19.13 -15.26 8.34
C ASP A 52 18.06 -14.39 7.66
N ARG A 53 17.59 -14.79 6.47
CA ARG A 53 16.49 -14.12 5.78
C ARG A 53 15.20 -14.17 6.59
N CYS A 54 14.83 -15.34 7.09
CA CYS A 54 13.63 -15.48 7.93
C CYS A 54 13.75 -14.72 9.26
N ALA A 55 14.95 -14.64 9.84
CA ALA A 55 15.22 -13.83 11.03
C ALA A 55 15.15 -12.32 10.73
N ALA A 56 15.58 -11.89 9.54
CA ALA A 56 15.56 -10.49 9.11
C ALA A 56 14.14 -9.95 8.82
N ILE A 57 13.14 -10.82 8.62
CA ILE A 57 11.75 -10.41 8.33
C ILE A 57 11.20 -9.48 9.42
N ARG A 58 11.45 -9.76 10.68
CA ARG A 58 10.94 -8.90 11.77
C ARG A 58 11.52 -7.49 11.72
N ALA A 59 12.80 -7.36 11.40
CA ALA A 59 13.44 -6.05 11.25
C ALA A 59 12.89 -5.33 10.00
N ALA A 60 12.70 -6.05 8.91
CA ALA A 60 12.12 -5.51 7.68
C ALA A 60 10.67 -5.06 7.86
N GLU A 61 9.86 -5.81 8.61
CA GLU A 61 8.49 -5.40 8.96
C GLU A 61 8.47 -4.15 9.83
N ALA A 62 9.35 -4.06 10.81
CA ALA A 62 9.48 -2.86 11.64
C ALA A 62 9.89 -1.64 10.79
N GLY A 63 10.84 -1.79 9.89
CA GLY A 63 11.25 -0.75 8.95
C GLY A 63 10.12 -0.33 7.99
N PHE A 64 9.31 -1.29 7.54
CA PHE A 64 8.15 -1.01 6.71
C PHE A 64 7.10 -0.17 7.44
N VAL A 65 6.76 -0.54 8.69
CA VAL A 65 5.81 0.22 9.51
C VAL A 65 6.34 1.63 9.78
N ASP A 66 7.63 1.75 10.13
CA ASP A 66 8.28 3.03 10.38
C ASP A 66 8.28 3.95 9.14
N ALA A 67 8.55 3.40 7.96
CA ALA A 67 8.52 4.13 6.70
C ALA A 67 7.12 4.67 6.35
N LEU A 68 6.06 3.98 6.77
CA LEU A 68 4.68 4.39 6.57
C LEU A 68 4.17 5.35 7.66
N GLY A 69 4.93 5.51 8.77
CA GLY A 69 4.57 6.39 9.88
C GLY A 69 3.20 6.08 10.46
N GLY A 70 2.40 7.10 10.77
CA GLY A 70 1.10 6.95 11.38
C GLY A 70 0.10 6.07 10.60
N TYR A 71 0.28 5.91 9.29
CA TYR A 71 -0.50 4.99 8.48
C TYR A 71 -0.14 3.52 8.79
N GLY A 72 1.14 3.22 8.98
CA GLY A 72 1.63 1.90 9.38
C GLY A 72 1.24 1.55 10.82
N ASP A 73 1.38 2.50 11.74
CA ASP A 73 1.04 2.33 13.17
C ASP A 73 -0.44 2.01 13.41
N ALA A 74 -1.32 2.50 12.54
CA ALA A 74 -2.75 2.21 12.59
C ALA A 74 -3.11 0.78 12.12
N GLY A 75 -2.14 -0.03 11.68
CA GLY A 75 -2.36 -1.39 11.19
C GLY A 75 -3.07 -1.47 9.84
N ASN A 76 -3.06 -0.37 9.07
CA ASN A 76 -3.71 -0.30 7.76
C ASN A 76 -2.95 -1.02 6.65
N ALA A 77 -1.68 -1.34 6.89
CA ALA A 77 -0.83 -2.06 5.95
C ALA A 77 -0.11 -3.21 6.66
N ARG A 78 -0.01 -4.35 6.00
CA ARG A 78 0.71 -5.53 6.49
C ARG A 78 1.42 -6.24 5.37
N LEU A 79 2.49 -6.94 5.74
CA LEU A 79 3.26 -7.79 4.86
C LEU A 79 3.02 -9.26 5.21
N GLU A 80 2.79 -10.08 4.20
CA GLU A 80 2.71 -11.53 4.33
C GLU A 80 3.90 -12.14 3.59
N TRP A 81 4.78 -12.84 4.30
CA TRP A 81 6.02 -13.37 3.77
C TRP A 81 5.93 -14.85 3.45
N SER A 82 6.59 -15.26 2.38
CA SER A 82 6.85 -16.66 2.08
C SER A 82 8.36 -16.89 2.06
N CYS A 83 8.85 -17.59 3.07
CA CYS A 83 10.27 -17.94 3.23
C CYS A 83 10.65 -19.31 2.62
N GLY A 84 9.71 -19.98 1.93
CA GLY A 84 9.87 -21.38 1.53
C GLY A 84 10.87 -21.64 0.41
N ASP A 85 11.15 -20.65 -0.43
CA ASP A 85 12.02 -20.80 -1.59
C ASP A 85 13.40 -20.20 -1.34
N ALA A 86 14.45 -20.96 -1.69
CA ALA A 86 15.83 -20.51 -1.52
C ALA A 86 16.23 -19.39 -2.49
N GLU A 87 15.57 -19.29 -3.64
CA GLU A 87 15.92 -18.38 -4.73
C GLU A 87 15.03 -17.15 -4.85
N VAL A 88 13.79 -17.22 -4.36
CA VAL A 88 12.81 -16.15 -4.52
C VAL A 88 12.13 -15.83 -3.20
N ILE A 89 12.16 -14.58 -2.82
CA ILE A 89 11.39 -14.07 -1.69
C ILE A 89 10.10 -13.48 -2.24
N ARG A 90 8.97 -13.98 -1.74
CA ARG A 90 7.66 -13.42 -2.03
C ARG A 90 7.12 -12.69 -0.83
N VAL A 91 6.73 -11.46 -1.05
CA VAL A 91 6.02 -10.67 -0.06
C VAL A 91 4.70 -10.20 -0.65
N ARG A 92 3.62 -10.52 0.04
CA ARG A 92 2.30 -10.00 -0.29
C ARG A 92 2.02 -8.80 0.59
N VAL A 93 1.72 -7.69 -0.05
CA VAL A 93 1.36 -6.44 0.62
C VAL A 93 -0.15 -6.30 0.58
N VAL A 94 -0.75 -6.18 1.74
CA VAL A 94 -2.16 -5.86 1.89
C VAL A 94 -2.27 -4.55 2.64
N ALA A 95 -2.89 -3.56 2.01
CA ALA A 95 -3.10 -2.26 2.62
C ALA A 95 -4.52 -1.76 2.36
N THR A 96 -5.11 -1.15 3.38
CA THR A 96 -6.45 -0.55 3.32
C THR A 96 -6.32 0.95 3.42
N HIS A 97 -6.88 1.68 2.47
CA HIS A 97 -6.83 3.15 2.49
C HIS A 97 -8.07 3.73 3.15
N PRO A 98 -7.91 4.80 3.96
CA PRO A 98 -9.05 5.52 4.49
C PRO A 98 -9.80 6.20 3.34
N SER A 99 -11.12 5.99 3.28
CA SER A 99 -11.98 6.64 2.30
C SER A 99 -12.53 7.93 2.88
N VAL A 100 -12.37 9.03 2.15
CA VAL A 100 -13.02 10.32 2.45
C VAL A 100 -14.46 10.37 1.91
N LEU A 101 -14.83 9.37 1.09
CA LEU A 101 -16.15 9.27 0.49
C LEU A 101 -17.13 8.56 1.43
N PRO A 102 -18.42 8.92 1.40
CA PRO A 102 -19.45 8.18 2.12
C PRO A 102 -19.44 6.68 1.77
N PRO A 103 -19.79 5.80 2.72
CA PRO A 103 -19.64 4.33 2.56
C PRO A 103 -20.32 3.73 1.31
N GLY A 104 -21.36 4.40 0.78
CA GLY A 104 -22.05 3.96 -0.44
C GLY A 104 -21.29 4.24 -1.74
N LEU A 105 -20.50 5.32 -1.78
CA LEU A 105 -19.72 5.73 -2.94
C LEU A 105 -18.33 5.12 -2.97
N GLY A 106 -17.73 4.84 -1.82
CA GLY A 106 -16.41 4.21 -1.72
C GLY A 106 -16.35 2.80 -2.32
N ARG A 107 -17.48 2.06 -2.31
CA ARG A 107 -17.60 0.74 -2.93
C ARG A 107 -17.64 0.78 -4.46
N LEU A 108 -18.14 1.85 -5.04
CA LEU A 108 -18.23 2.02 -6.49
C LEU A 108 -16.87 2.17 -7.16
N PHE A 109 -15.89 2.71 -6.45
CA PHE A 109 -14.57 2.95 -7.01
C PHE A 109 -13.55 1.85 -6.70
N ALA A 110 -13.87 0.89 -5.82
CA ALA A 110 -13.04 -0.28 -5.47
C ALA A 110 -11.53 0.00 -5.21
N LEU A 111 -11.19 1.25 -4.90
CA LEU A 111 -9.82 1.73 -4.77
C LEU A 111 -9.30 1.73 -3.33
N SER A 112 -10.08 1.16 -2.40
CA SER A 112 -9.79 1.22 -0.96
C SER A 112 -8.80 0.16 -0.47
N GLU A 113 -8.42 -0.80 -1.30
CA GLU A 113 -7.56 -1.90 -0.92
C GLU A 113 -6.47 -2.12 -1.96
N VAL A 114 -5.23 -2.23 -1.48
CA VAL A 114 -4.08 -2.64 -2.27
C VAL A 114 -3.70 -4.06 -1.87
N ASP A 115 -3.74 -4.97 -2.81
CA ASP A 115 -3.26 -6.34 -2.67
C ASP A 115 -2.28 -6.61 -3.80
N ARG A 116 -0.99 -6.65 -3.48
CA ARG A 116 0.07 -6.90 -4.45
C ARG A 116 1.08 -7.89 -3.91
N THR A 117 1.52 -8.78 -4.78
CA THR A 117 2.62 -9.70 -4.50
C THR A 117 3.88 -9.19 -5.19
N ILE A 118 4.94 -9.02 -4.40
CA ILE A 118 6.26 -8.61 -4.88
C ILE A 118 7.17 -9.83 -4.79
N GLU A 119 7.85 -10.12 -5.88
CA GLU A 119 8.84 -11.19 -5.95
C GLU A 119 10.23 -10.57 -6.14
N VAL A 120 11.14 -10.87 -5.23
CA VAL A 120 12.54 -10.47 -5.34
C VAL A 120 13.39 -11.71 -5.45
N ARG A 121 14.14 -11.79 -6.53
CA ARG A 121 15.11 -12.87 -6.73
C ARG A 121 16.33 -12.63 -5.86
N VAL A 122 16.73 -13.65 -5.13
CA VAL A 122 18.01 -13.63 -4.41
C VAL A 122 19.11 -13.86 -5.42
N GLU A 123 19.89 -12.83 -5.71
CA GLU A 123 21.07 -12.99 -6.56
C GLU A 123 22.18 -13.66 -5.74
N ASP A 124 22.43 -14.91 -6.05
CA ASP A 124 23.60 -15.64 -5.56
C ASP A 124 24.81 -15.18 -6.39
N THR A 125 25.42 -14.07 -5.97
CA THR A 125 26.70 -13.66 -6.54
C THR A 125 27.76 -14.66 -6.08
N ARG A 126 28.04 -15.61 -6.94
CA ARG A 126 29.23 -16.46 -6.85
C ARG A 126 30.51 -15.64 -6.91
#